data_1ad39a3c9757f95e3e9ac211aae6b347
#
_entry.id   1ad39a3c9757f95e3e9ac211aae6b347
#
_cell.length_a   1.000
_cell.length_b   1.000
_cell.length_c   1.000
_cell.angle_alpha   90.00
_cell.angle_beta   90.00
_cell.angle_gamma   90.00
#
_symmetry.space_group_name_H-M   'P 1'
#
loop_
_entity.id
_entity.type
_entity.pdbx_description
1 polymer ?
#
loop_
_entity_poly.entity_id
_entity_poly.type
_entity_poly.pdbx_seq_one_letter_code
_entity_poly.pdbx_strand_id
1 'polypeptide(L)'
;MKGFAHSLRYLCILICFASCVSADRAVYDAYLVSGDYEGARNRLEADKKSLYAGTDAVLYNLDSGMLAHFAGDYDASNERLSEAEKLMEYYYAKSVVQTVGSFILNDSLVDYAGEDYEDIYTNLFMVLNYIQLHKIDDAFVEIRRFDNKLKLLSAKYEQAIFEANNQTERQLKEDGLSAYSPYSSYSELNGRSEFHNSAFARYVSLLLYRSEGRSDSARIDKKYAESAFRMQRPLYPFPIPQAIDEEFRIPEGKARVNVLCFTGLSPAKREEVLRIPNPYGGLWFKIALPVMEMRPSKIVYAEIEAVGKSGKKTYGKLELLESIENIAEDTFRRKQALIYAKTFARALSKSITSSAVSAAVGAQDEGDGNMESLAAFIELLSGIFMEVSERADTRSSRCFPANVWAGGLNVEPGVYTVNISCYDKNGRLVYSGTKKDMGVTGSSLALAEFVCMR
;
A
#
# COMPACT_ATOMS: atom_id res chain seq x y z
N MET A 1 -26.97 -2.16 -45.17
CA MET A 1 -25.94 -3.10 -44.67
C MET A 1 -24.51 -2.58 -44.65
N LYS A 2 -24.07 -1.63 -45.47
CA LYS A 2 -22.69 -1.10 -45.42
C LYS A 2 -22.42 -0.14 -44.25
N GLY A 3 -23.42 0.58 -43.72
CA GLY A 3 -23.24 1.51 -42.59
C GLY A 3 -23.07 0.83 -41.23
N PHE A 4 -23.66 -0.34 -41.03
CA PHE A 4 -23.62 -1.09 -39.76
C PHE A 4 -22.23 -1.72 -39.49
N ALA A 5 -21.57 -2.18 -40.57
CA ALA A 5 -20.22 -2.75 -40.46
C ALA A 5 -19.12 -1.71 -40.09
N HIS A 6 -19.33 -0.44 -40.42
CA HIS A 6 -18.40 0.64 -40.03
C HIS A 6 -18.54 1.02 -38.57
N SER A 7 -19.77 1.11 -38.05
CA SER A 7 -20.02 1.41 -36.63
C SER A 7 -19.49 0.31 -35.70
N LEU A 8 -19.61 -0.97 -36.11
CA LEU A 8 -19.08 -2.08 -35.34
C LEU A 8 -17.54 -2.12 -35.31
N ARG A 9 -16.87 -1.69 -36.40
CA ARG A 9 -15.40 -1.54 -36.45
C ARG A 9 -14.88 -0.44 -35.52
N TYR A 10 -15.58 0.69 -35.42
CA TYR A 10 -15.23 1.76 -34.49
C TYR A 10 -15.49 1.37 -33.01
N LEU A 11 -16.53 0.60 -32.73
CA LEU A 11 -16.80 0.07 -31.40
C LEU A 11 -15.72 -0.92 -30.95
N CYS A 12 -15.27 -1.83 -31.82
CA CYS A 12 -14.16 -2.75 -31.53
C CYS A 12 -12.83 -2.02 -31.33
N ILE A 13 -12.58 -0.91 -32.04
CA ILE A 13 -11.36 -0.10 -31.86
C ILE A 13 -11.38 0.65 -30.53
N LEU A 14 -12.54 1.14 -30.07
CA LEU A 14 -12.67 1.81 -28.77
C LEU A 14 -12.45 0.83 -27.58
N ILE A 15 -12.83 -0.43 -27.73
CA ILE A 15 -12.63 -1.45 -26.68
C ILE A 15 -11.15 -1.85 -26.53
N CYS A 16 -10.35 -1.77 -27.62
CA CYS A 16 -8.93 -2.11 -27.57
C CYS A 16 -8.06 -1.07 -26.84
N PHE A 17 -8.50 0.18 -26.69
CA PHE A 17 -7.72 1.22 -26.01
C PHE A 17 -7.83 1.23 -24.47
N ALA A 18 -8.78 0.50 -23.89
CA ALA A 18 -8.98 0.44 -22.44
C ALA A 18 -8.05 -0.58 -21.71
N SER A 19 -7.20 -1.31 -22.44
CA SER A 19 -6.48 -2.48 -21.91
C SER A 19 -5.05 -2.23 -21.39
N CYS A 20 -4.49 -1.02 -21.48
CA CYS A 20 -3.04 -0.80 -21.27
C CYS A 20 -2.63 -0.01 -20.02
N VAL A 21 -3.55 0.43 -19.16
CA VAL A 21 -3.20 1.41 -18.10
C VAL A 21 -2.47 0.76 -16.90
N SER A 22 -2.67 -0.51 -16.60
CA SER A 22 -2.03 -1.14 -15.43
C SER A 22 -0.56 -1.55 -15.66
N ALA A 23 -0.13 -1.74 -16.90
CA ALA A 23 1.23 -2.16 -17.23
C ALA A 23 2.25 -1.00 -17.15
N ASP A 24 1.83 0.24 -17.38
CA ASP A 24 2.74 1.38 -17.53
C ASP A 24 3.34 1.89 -16.22
N ARG A 25 2.67 1.72 -15.07
CA ARG A 25 3.22 2.15 -13.77
C ARG A 25 4.44 1.34 -13.34
N ALA A 26 4.64 0.14 -13.84
CA ALA A 26 5.84 -0.65 -13.58
C ALA A 26 7.13 0.01 -14.13
N VAL A 27 7.02 1.00 -15.01
CA VAL A 27 8.16 1.79 -15.48
C VAL A 27 8.88 2.49 -14.33
N TYR A 28 8.17 2.88 -13.27
CA TYR A 28 8.76 3.54 -12.11
C TYR A 28 9.67 2.59 -11.31
N ASP A 29 9.40 1.29 -11.30
CA ASP A 29 10.22 0.30 -10.59
C ASP A 29 11.69 0.33 -11.07
N ALA A 30 11.92 0.55 -12.36
CA ALA A 30 13.27 0.66 -12.91
C ALA A 30 14.03 1.87 -12.37
N TYR A 31 13.38 3.02 -12.24
CA TYR A 31 13.96 4.22 -11.64
C TYR A 31 14.25 4.02 -10.15
N LEU A 32 13.29 3.46 -9.40
CA LEU A 32 13.44 3.17 -7.97
C LEU A 32 14.60 2.21 -7.71
N VAL A 33 14.68 1.12 -8.47
CA VAL A 33 15.74 0.11 -8.38
C VAL A 33 17.11 0.68 -8.77
N SER A 34 17.17 1.62 -9.72
CA SER A 34 18.43 2.29 -10.09
C SER A 34 18.84 3.40 -9.12
N GLY A 35 17.93 3.91 -8.30
CA GLY A 35 18.15 5.06 -7.41
C GLY A 35 18.04 6.42 -8.12
N ASP A 36 17.47 6.45 -9.33
CA ASP A 36 17.22 7.69 -10.08
C ASP A 36 15.86 8.30 -9.70
N TYR A 37 15.77 8.81 -8.47
CA TYR A 37 14.52 9.37 -7.94
C TYR A 37 14.09 10.65 -8.64
N GLU A 38 15.05 11.49 -9.09
CA GLU A 38 14.73 12.68 -9.89
C GLU A 38 14.23 12.32 -11.28
N GLY A 39 14.81 11.33 -11.93
CA GLY A 39 14.31 10.79 -13.19
C GLY A 39 12.89 10.24 -13.05
N ALA A 40 12.62 9.53 -11.94
CA ALA A 40 11.28 9.05 -11.61
C ALA A 40 10.28 10.20 -11.42
N ARG A 41 10.65 11.29 -10.70
CA ARG A 41 9.81 12.49 -10.52
C ARG A 41 9.47 13.16 -11.85
N ASN A 42 10.47 13.38 -12.68
CA ASN A 42 10.28 13.98 -14.01
C ASN A 42 9.36 13.14 -14.89
N ARG A 43 9.54 11.83 -14.85
CA ARG A 43 8.68 10.88 -15.55
C ARG A 43 7.25 10.91 -15.03
N LEU A 44 7.05 10.93 -13.71
CA LEU A 44 5.73 10.99 -13.06
C LEU A 44 4.98 12.26 -13.47
N GLU A 45 5.65 13.42 -13.47
CA GLU A 45 5.04 14.68 -13.90
C GLU A 45 4.63 14.64 -15.38
N ALA A 46 5.45 14.05 -16.27
CA ALA A 46 5.12 13.87 -17.67
C ALA A 46 3.89 12.95 -17.87
N ASP A 47 3.79 11.90 -17.07
CA ASP A 47 2.72 10.89 -17.14
C ASP A 47 1.46 11.25 -16.33
N LYS A 48 1.47 12.36 -15.57
CA LYS A 48 0.39 12.76 -14.67
C LYS A 48 -1.00 12.71 -15.32
N LYS A 49 -1.14 13.22 -16.54
CA LYS A 49 -2.42 13.26 -17.25
C LYS A 49 -2.85 11.91 -17.83
N SER A 50 -1.92 11.01 -18.08
CA SER A 50 -2.18 9.70 -18.68
C SER A 50 -2.34 8.59 -17.66
N LEU A 51 -1.51 8.58 -16.60
CA LEU A 51 -1.47 7.49 -15.62
C LEU A 51 -2.14 7.81 -14.28
N TYR A 52 -2.33 9.11 -13.98
CA TYR A 52 -2.92 9.57 -12.71
C TYR A 52 -4.14 10.49 -12.93
N ALA A 53 -4.82 10.34 -14.08
CA ALA A 53 -5.99 11.16 -14.39
C ALA A 53 -7.24 10.73 -13.58
N GLY A 54 -8.15 11.67 -13.35
CA GLY A 54 -9.47 11.41 -12.77
C GLY A 54 -9.40 10.96 -11.31
N THR A 55 -9.59 9.67 -11.07
CA THR A 55 -9.78 9.07 -9.74
C THR A 55 -8.48 8.76 -8.97
N ASP A 56 -7.32 9.10 -9.51
CA ASP A 56 -6.01 8.68 -8.99
C ASP A 56 -5.23 9.79 -8.24
N ALA A 57 -5.92 10.84 -7.78
CA ALA A 57 -5.28 11.99 -7.13
C ALA A 57 -4.49 11.61 -5.87
N VAL A 58 -5.00 10.69 -5.05
CA VAL A 58 -4.27 10.16 -3.88
C VAL A 58 -2.99 9.48 -4.32
N LEU A 59 -3.08 8.59 -5.30
CA LEU A 59 -1.93 7.82 -5.78
C LEU A 59 -0.84 8.70 -6.35
N TYR A 60 -1.22 9.73 -7.15
CA TYR A 60 -0.27 10.73 -7.63
C TYR A 60 0.48 11.44 -6.49
N ASN A 61 -0.25 11.88 -5.47
CA ASN A 61 0.36 12.60 -4.36
C ASN A 61 1.23 11.69 -3.49
N LEU A 62 0.85 10.42 -3.27
CA LEU A 62 1.67 9.43 -2.58
C LEU A 62 2.98 9.18 -3.33
N ASP A 63 2.89 8.82 -4.62
CA ASP A 63 4.08 8.49 -5.42
C ASP A 63 5.00 9.71 -5.57
N SER A 64 4.43 10.91 -5.85
CA SER A 64 5.19 12.15 -5.94
C SER A 64 5.87 12.53 -4.60
N GLY A 65 5.16 12.38 -3.48
CA GLY A 65 5.67 12.66 -2.14
C GLY A 65 6.80 11.73 -1.73
N MET A 66 6.65 10.42 -1.98
CA MET A 66 7.69 9.43 -1.68
C MET A 66 8.95 9.63 -2.54
N LEU A 67 8.78 9.91 -3.84
CA LEU A 67 9.92 10.21 -4.72
C LEU A 67 10.64 11.50 -4.30
N ALA A 68 9.92 12.53 -3.85
CA ALA A 68 10.50 13.76 -3.32
C ALA A 68 11.30 13.48 -2.03
N HIS A 69 10.78 12.65 -1.10
CA HIS A 69 11.50 12.22 0.09
C HIS A 69 12.85 11.55 -0.26
N PHE A 70 12.81 10.57 -1.18
CA PHE A 70 14.02 9.85 -1.58
C PHE A 70 15.03 10.72 -2.36
N ALA A 71 14.56 11.75 -3.05
CA ALA A 71 15.39 12.76 -3.69
C ALA A 71 15.97 13.78 -2.69
N GLY A 72 15.50 13.80 -1.44
CA GLY A 72 15.93 14.74 -0.41
C GLY A 72 15.21 16.10 -0.44
N ASP A 73 14.15 16.22 -1.21
CA ASP A 73 13.26 17.40 -1.28
C ASP A 73 12.13 17.25 -0.25
N TYR A 74 12.48 17.44 1.03
CA TYR A 74 11.59 17.14 2.15
C TYR A 74 10.40 18.08 2.27
N ASP A 75 10.54 19.35 1.87
CA ASP A 75 9.41 20.30 1.86
C ASP A 75 8.39 19.93 0.79
N ALA A 76 8.82 19.61 -0.45
CA ALA A 76 7.94 19.13 -1.50
C ALA A 76 7.30 17.78 -1.13
N SER A 77 8.06 16.89 -0.48
CA SER A 77 7.53 15.62 0.04
C SER A 77 6.39 15.85 1.03
N ASN A 78 6.58 16.73 2.02
CA ASN A 78 5.55 17.06 3.02
C ASN A 78 4.30 17.67 2.37
N GLU A 79 4.45 18.55 1.38
CA GLU A 79 3.31 19.11 0.66
C GLU A 79 2.48 18.02 -0.01
N ARG A 80 3.13 17.10 -0.74
CA ARG A 80 2.47 16.02 -1.45
C ARG A 80 1.87 14.97 -0.52
N LEU A 81 2.60 14.54 0.49
CA LEU A 81 2.12 13.54 1.45
C LEU A 81 0.95 14.08 2.29
N SER A 82 0.99 15.35 2.71
CA SER A 82 -0.12 16.00 3.42
C SER A 82 -1.37 16.12 2.54
N GLU A 83 -1.22 16.38 1.23
CA GLU A 83 -2.36 16.40 0.31
C GLU A 83 -2.92 14.99 0.09
N ALA A 84 -2.05 13.96 -0.03
CA ALA A 84 -2.49 12.57 -0.09
C ALA A 84 -3.30 12.18 1.16
N GLU A 85 -2.82 12.52 2.35
CA GLU A 85 -3.52 12.26 3.63
C GLU A 85 -4.91 12.86 3.65
N LYS A 86 -5.04 14.16 3.31
CA LYS A 86 -6.34 14.85 3.27
C LYS A 86 -7.32 14.21 2.29
N LEU A 87 -6.84 13.82 1.12
CA LEU A 87 -7.66 13.15 0.11
C LEU A 87 -8.07 11.75 0.56
N MET A 88 -7.18 10.98 1.20
CA MET A 88 -7.50 9.67 1.77
C MET A 88 -8.59 9.77 2.85
N GLU A 89 -8.46 10.72 3.78
CA GLU A 89 -9.48 10.98 4.80
C GLU A 89 -10.83 11.37 4.17
N TYR A 90 -10.83 12.26 3.19
CA TYR A 90 -12.03 12.70 2.49
C TYR A 90 -12.72 11.56 1.74
N TYR A 91 -11.98 10.79 0.94
CA TYR A 91 -12.57 9.70 0.16
C TYR A 91 -12.98 8.51 1.04
N TYR A 92 -12.27 8.26 2.13
CA TYR A 92 -12.72 7.27 3.11
C TYR A 92 -14.05 7.67 3.74
N ALA A 93 -14.19 8.92 4.24
CA ALA A 93 -15.43 9.40 4.81
C ALA A 93 -16.60 9.36 3.80
N LYS A 94 -16.34 9.75 2.54
CA LYS A 94 -17.30 9.66 1.43
C LYS A 94 -17.74 8.22 1.17
N SER A 95 -16.82 7.25 1.20
CA SER A 95 -17.13 5.83 0.97
C SER A 95 -18.01 5.23 2.05
N VAL A 96 -17.81 5.62 3.31
CA VAL A 96 -18.65 5.17 4.45
C VAL A 96 -20.09 5.69 4.29
N VAL A 97 -20.27 6.94 3.91
CA VAL A 97 -21.60 7.52 3.70
C VAL A 97 -22.33 6.91 2.49
N GLN A 98 -21.59 6.55 1.44
CA GLN A 98 -22.15 5.96 0.21
C GLN A 98 -22.45 4.46 0.32
N THR A 99 -22.08 3.79 1.39
CA THR A 99 -22.14 2.33 1.55
C THR A 99 -23.54 1.75 1.34
N VAL A 100 -24.59 2.51 1.57
CA VAL A 100 -26.00 2.06 1.45
C VAL A 100 -26.49 1.96 -0.01
N GLY A 101 -25.82 2.59 -0.98
CA GLY A 101 -26.27 2.57 -2.40
C GLY A 101 -25.19 2.18 -3.43
N SER A 102 -23.93 1.98 -3.00
CA SER A 102 -22.78 1.92 -3.91
C SER A 102 -22.22 0.53 -4.19
N PHE A 103 -22.90 -0.56 -3.76
CA PHE A 103 -22.45 -1.93 -4.07
C PHE A 103 -22.41 -2.24 -5.59
N ILE A 104 -23.07 -1.41 -6.40
CA ILE A 104 -23.21 -1.62 -7.85
C ILE A 104 -22.00 -1.08 -8.63
N LEU A 105 -21.27 -0.09 -8.07
CA LEU A 105 -20.14 0.50 -8.79
C LEU A 105 -18.85 -0.31 -8.56
N ASN A 106 -18.10 -0.50 -9.65
CA ASN A 106 -16.78 -1.11 -9.57
C ASN A 106 -15.80 -0.19 -8.82
N ASP A 107 -15.03 -0.73 -7.86
CA ASP A 107 -14.08 0.04 -7.06
C ASP A 107 -13.02 0.75 -7.92
N SER A 108 -12.68 0.22 -9.10
CA SER A 108 -11.78 0.87 -10.05
C SER A 108 -12.32 2.15 -10.69
N LEU A 109 -13.64 2.41 -10.60
CA LEU A 109 -14.32 3.58 -11.18
C LEU A 109 -14.53 4.72 -10.18
N VAL A 110 -14.25 4.49 -8.90
CA VAL A 110 -14.36 5.49 -7.84
C VAL A 110 -13.00 6.07 -7.49
N ASP A 111 -12.99 7.20 -6.78
CA ASP A 111 -11.76 7.83 -6.30
C ASP A 111 -10.95 6.84 -5.43
N TYR A 112 -9.65 6.74 -5.69
CA TYR A 112 -8.76 5.91 -4.90
C TYR A 112 -8.58 6.49 -3.50
N ALA A 113 -8.93 5.73 -2.47
CA ALA A 113 -8.85 6.17 -1.08
C ALA A 113 -7.58 5.71 -0.34
N GLY A 114 -6.60 5.15 -1.05
CA GLY A 114 -5.38 4.59 -0.45
C GLY A 114 -5.58 3.21 0.18
N GLU A 115 -4.46 2.54 0.46
CA GLU A 115 -4.42 1.35 1.31
C GLU A 115 -4.12 1.75 2.76
N ASP A 116 -4.51 0.91 3.74
CA ASP A 116 -4.33 1.26 5.15
C ASP A 116 -2.86 1.45 5.54
N TYR A 117 -1.96 0.63 5.00
CA TYR A 117 -0.53 0.81 5.25
C TYR A 117 0.00 2.09 4.60
N GLU A 118 -0.48 2.49 3.43
CA GLU A 118 -0.10 3.74 2.77
C GLU A 118 -0.49 4.95 3.62
N ASP A 119 -1.72 4.96 4.14
CA ASP A 119 -2.23 6.03 5.01
C ASP A 119 -1.40 6.16 6.30
N ILE A 120 -1.07 5.03 6.92
CA ILE A 120 -0.29 4.98 8.15
C ILE A 120 1.15 5.44 7.92
N TYR A 121 1.84 4.89 6.92
CA TYR A 121 3.23 5.22 6.64
C TYR A 121 3.43 6.62 6.06
N THR A 122 2.41 7.22 5.44
CA THR A 122 2.44 8.62 5.00
C THR A 122 2.86 9.56 6.13
N ASN A 123 2.24 9.44 7.32
CA ASN A 123 2.63 10.25 8.47
C ASN A 123 4.06 9.95 8.94
N LEU A 124 4.49 8.69 8.89
CA LEU A 124 5.82 8.33 9.35
C LEU A 124 6.93 8.87 8.42
N PHE A 125 6.70 8.90 7.10
CA PHE A 125 7.61 9.57 6.18
C PHE A 125 7.60 11.10 6.35
N MET A 126 6.47 11.71 6.69
CA MET A 126 6.43 13.13 7.10
C MET A 126 7.21 13.37 8.40
N VAL A 127 7.18 12.46 9.38
CA VAL A 127 8.06 12.53 10.57
C VAL A 127 9.52 12.59 10.16
N LEU A 128 9.97 11.71 9.27
CA LEU A 128 11.35 11.68 8.79
C LEU A 128 11.71 12.98 8.07
N ASN A 129 10.84 13.49 7.21
CA ASN A 129 11.03 14.79 6.55
C ASN A 129 11.23 15.91 7.56
N TYR A 130 10.38 15.98 8.59
CA TYR A 130 10.50 17.01 9.64
C TYR A 130 11.77 16.86 10.47
N ILE A 131 12.25 15.64 10.71
CA ILE A 131 13.56 15.40 11.34
C ILE A 131 14.69 15.98 10.47
N GLN A 132 14.69 15.71 9.16
CA GLN A 132 15.71 16.23 8.24
C GLN A 132 15.64 17.76 8.09
N LEU A 133 14.45 18.33 8.23
CA LEU A 133 14.22 19.78 8.23
C LEU A 133 14.46 20.44 9.62
N HIS A 134 14.86 19.67 10.64
CA HIS A 134 15.02 20.12 12.04
C HIS A 134 13.74 20.73 12.65
N LYS A 135 12.56 20.32 12.20
CA LYS A 135 11.23 20.75 12.68
C LYS A 135 10.65 19.69 13.65
N ILE A 136 11.26 19.58 14.83
CA ILE A 136 10.99 18.48 15.79
C ILE A 136 9.55 18.51 16.32
N ASP A 137 8.98 19.68 16.60
CA ASP A 137 7.59 19.81 17.06
C ASP A 137 6.59 19.29 16.03
N ASP A 138 6.82 19.57 14.73
CA ASP A 138 5.99 19.06 13.63
C ASP A 138 6.12 17.53 13.51
N ALA A 139 7.32 16.99 13.70
CA ALA A 139 7.52 15.53 13.74
C ALA A 139 6.67 14.87 14.83
N PHE A 140 6.59 15.48 16.04
CA PHE A 140 5.73 14.95 17.11
C PHE A 140 4.23 15.06 16.79
N VAL A 141 3.80 16.03 15.98
CA VAL A 141 2.40 16.10 15.51
C VAL A 141 2.10 14.87 14.65
N GLU A 142 2.97 14.55 13.71
CA GLU A 142 2.76 13.41 12.79
C GLU A 142 2.81 12.06 13.53
N ILE A 143 3.66 11.90 14.55
CA ILE A 143 3.65 10.69 15.40
C ILE A 143 2.30 10.51 16.09
N ARG A 144 1.68 11.59 16.61
CA ARG A 144 0.35 11.50 17.23
C ARG A 144 -0.74 11.12 16.21
N ARG A 145 -0.66 11.65 14.98
CA ARG A 145 -1.59 11.27 13.89
C ARG A 145 -1.46 9.80 13.54
N PHE A 146 -0.23 9.32 13.39
CA PHE A 146 0.07 7.91 13.18
C PHE A 146 -0.55 7.02 14.28
N ASP A 147 -0.34 7.37 15.56
CA ASP A 147 -0.90 6.63 16.69
C ASP A 147 -2.43 6.57 16.67
N ASN A 148 -3.09 7.67 16.28
CA ASN A 148 -4.53 7.72 16.18
C ASN A 148 -5.06 6.83 15.05
N LYS A 149 -4.39 6.82 13.89
CA LYS A 149 -4.73 5.93 12.77
C LYS A 149 -4.61 4.45 13.16
N LEU A 150 -3.55 4.07 13.87
CA LEU A 150 -3.39 2.70 14.38
C LEU A 150 -4.52 2.28 15.32
N LYS A 151 -4.96 3.15 16.22
CA LYS A 151 -6.07 2.85 17.14
C LYS A 151 -7.39 2.63 16.40
N LEU A 152 -7.62 3.39 15.32
CA LEU A 152 -8.85 3.30 14.52
C LEU A 152 -8.83 2.11 13.57
N LEU A 153 -7.66 1.63 13.16
CA LEU A 153 -7.51 0.56 12.18
C LEU A 153 -8.27 -0.71 12.60
N SER A 154 -8.27 -1.06 13.89
CA SER A 154 -8.91 -2.28 14.40
C SER A 154 -10.42 -2.32 14.20
N ALA A 155 -11.12 -1.19 14.23
CA ALA A 155 -12.57 -1.10 14.07
C ALA A 155 -13.03 -0.68 12.64
N LYS A 156 -12.07 -0.28 11.80
CA LYS A 156 -12.33 0.45 10.53
C LYS A 156 -13.33 -0.24 9.59
N TYR A 157 -13.33 -1.57 9.52
CA TYR A 157 -14.13 -2.31 8.54
C TYR A 157 -15.20 -3.24 9.13
N GLU A 158 -15.28 -3.38 10.45
CA GLU A 158 -16.17 -4.37 11.10
C GLU A 158 -17.63 -4.20 10.69
N GLN A 159 -18.15 -2.98 10.77
CA GLN A 159 -19.54 -2.71 10.40
C GLN A 159 -19.80 -2.90 8.89
N ALA A 160 -18.90 -2.41 8.05
CA ALA A 160 -19.04 -2.51 6.59
C ALA A 160 -18.98 -3.98 6.11
N ILE A 161 -18.13 -4.80 6.71
CA ILE A 161 -18.07 -6.25 6.47
C ILE A 161 -19.38 -6.91 6.90
N PHE A 162 -19.87 -6.59 8.09
CA PHE A 162 -21.13 -7.15 8.59
C PHE A 162 -22.32 -6.80 7.70
N GLU A 163 -22.42 -5.55 7.24
CA GLU A 163 -23.51 -5.12 6.35
C GLU A 163 -23.44 -5.76 4.97
N ALA A 164 -22.24 -5.82 4.36
CA ALA A 164 -22.03 -6.48 3.07
C ALA A 164 -22.42 -7.96 3.11
N ASN A 165 -22.10 -8.59 4.22
CA ASN A 165 -22.40 -9.98 4.48
C ASN A 165 -23.90 -10.23 4.57
N ASN A 166 -24.59 -9.46 5.39
CA ASN A 166 -26.05 -9.57 5.54
C ASN A 166 -26.80 -9.33 4.23
N GLN A 167 -26.33 -8.41 3.39
CA GLN A 167 -26.94 -8.17 2.07
C GLN A 167 -26.78 -9.39 1.15
N THR A 168 -25.56 -9.95 1.07
CA THR A 168 -25.29 -11.15 0.26
C THR A 168 -26.12 -12.34 0.72
N GLU A 169 -26.22 -12.58 2.02
CA GLU A 169 -27.05 -13.67 2.54
C GLU A 169 -28.55 -13.49 2.28
N ARG A 170 -29.07 -12.27 2.43
CA ARG A 170 -30.49 -11.98 2.11
C ARG A 170 -30.77 -12.26 0.64
N GLN A 171 -29.92 -11.78 -0.25
CA GLN A 171 -30.10 -11.97 -1.69
C GLN A 171 -30.03 -13.45 -2.08
N LEU A 172 -29.07 -14.21 -1.54
CA LEU A 172 -28.98 -15.66 -1.77
C LEU A 172 -30.21 -16.43 -1.25
N LYS A 173 -30.81 -15.99 -0.14
CA LYS A 173 -32.04 -16.59 0.41
C LYS A 173 -33.25 -16.26 -0.44
N GLU A 174 -33.41 -15.02 -0.86
CA GLU A 174 -34.50 -14.56 -1.72
C GLU A 174 -34.49 -15.31 -3.07
N ASP A 175 -33.30 -15.59 -3.60
CA ASP A 175 -33.12 -16.27 -4.87
C ASP A 175 -33.10 -17.80 -4.76
N GLY A 176 -33.30 -18.36 -3.56
CA GLY A 176 -33.29 -19.83 -3.35
C GLY A 176 -31.89 -20.48 -3.48
N LEU A 177 -30.84 -19.69 -3.44
CA LEU A 177 -29.45 -20.11 -3.69
C LEU A 177 -28.61 -20.27 -2.42
N SER A 178 -29.24 -20.47 -1.28
CA SER A 178 -28.54 -20.58 0.04
C SER A 178 -27.42 -21.63 0.05
N ALA A 179 -27.52 -22.68 -0.79
CA ALA A 179 -26.50 -23.72 -0.93
C ALA A 179 -25.20 -23.21 -1.64
N TYR A 180 -25.27 -22.09 -2.33
CA TYR A 180 -24.14 -21.49 -3.04
C TYR A 180 -23.48 -20.36 -2.27
N SER A 181 -23.71 -20.28 -0.94
CA SER A 181 -23.01 -19.28 -0.13
C SER A 181 -21.51 -19.54 -0.17
N PRO A 182 -20.72 -18.71 -0.84
CA PRO A 182 -19.25 -18.83 -0.83
C PRO A 182 -18.69 -18.48 0.53
N TYR A 183 -19.56 -18.09 1.44
CA TYR A 183 -19.33 -17.52 2.74
C TYR A 183 -18.58 -18.46 3.68
N SER A 184 -18.82 -19.78 3.61
CA SER A 184 -18.11 -20.75 4.43
C SER A 184 -16.62 -20.80 4.11
N SER A 185 -16.23 -20.54 2.86
CA SER A 185 -14.83 -20.54 2.44
C SER A 185 -14.12 -19.21 2.68
N TYR A 186 -14.88 -18.09 2.73
CA TYR A 186 -14.33 -16.74 2.93
C TYR A 186 -14.43 -16.25 4.39
N SER A 187 -15.23 -16.90 5.24
CA SER A 187 -15.25 -16.61 6.68
C SER A 187 -13.92 -16.94 7.37
N GLU A 188 -13.14 -17.86 6.79
CA GLU A 188 -11.77 -18.13 7.23
C GLU A 188 -10.81 -16.98 6.87
N LEU A 189 -11.14 -16.12 5.91
CA LEU A 189 -10.44 -14.88 5.59
C LEU A 189 -10.74 -13.73 6.59
N ASN A 190 -11.60 -13.94 7.57
CA ASN A 190 -11.86 -13.03 8.69
C ASN A 190 -10.66 -12.92 9.64
N GLY A 191 -9.43 -12.93 9.11
CA GLY A 191 -8.24 -12.59 9.83
C GLY A 191 -8.36 -11.16 10.34
N ARG A 192 -8.53 -10.99 11.66
CA ARG A 192 -8.29 -9.69 12.28
C ARG A 192 -6.88 -9.28 11.91
N SER A 193 -6.70 -8.05 11.42
CA SER A 193 -5.35 -7.52 11.26
C SER A 193 -4.62 -7.62 12.60
N GLU A 194 -3.44 -8.19 12.59
CA GLU A 194 -2.59 -8.26 13.77
C GLU A 194 -1.85 -6.95 13.99
N PHE A 195 -1.77 -6.11 12.94
CA PHE A 195 -1.06 -4.84 12.99
C PHE A 195 -1.81 -3.81 13.82
N HIS A 196 -1.25 -3.48 14.97
CA HIS A 196 -1.78 -2.49 15.90
C HIS A 196 -0.68 -1.65 16.58
N ASN A 197 0.58 -1.93 16.29
CA ASN A 197 1.74 -1.21 16.82
C ASN A 197 2.93 -1.37 15.88
N SER A 198 3.62 -0.27 15.52
CA SER A 198 4.77 -0.26 14.63
C SER A 198 6.06 -0.11 15.42
N ALA A 199 6.98 -1.06 15.28
CA ALA A 199 8.31 -0.97 15.87
C ALA A 199 9.11 0.19 15.28
N PHE A 200 8.96 0.47 13.97
CA PHE A 200 9.61 1.57 13.29
C PHE A 200 9.15 2.93 13.82
N ALA A 201 7.84 3.17 13.94
CA ALA A 201 7.31 4.40 14.48
C ALA A 201 7.76 4.62 15.94
N ARG A 202 7.74 3.55 16.75
CA ARG A 202 8.20 3.62 18.15
C ARG A 202 9.71 3.89 18.26
N TYR A 203 10.48 3.32 17.36
CA TYR A 203 11.93 3.59 17.33
C TYR A 203 12.21 5.05 16.94
N VAL A 204 11.57 5.59 15.89
CA VAL A 204 11.73 6.99 15.51
C VAL A 204 11.28 7.94 16.62
N SER A 205 10.15 7.67 17.25
CA SER A 205 9.66 8.43 18.41
C SER A 205 10.64 8.37 19.59
N LEU A 206 11.20 7.20 19.87
CA LEU A 206 12.24 7.00 20.89
C LEU A 206 13.48 7.88 20.60
N LEU A 207 13.94 7.91 19.34
CA LEU A 207 15.09 8.75 18.94
C LEU A 207 14.81 10.24 19.18
N LEU A 208 13.60 10.71 18.83
CA LEU A 208 13.17 12.08 19.06
C LEU A 208 13.11 12.42 20.55
N TYR A 209 12.44 11.59 21.37
CA TYR A 209 12.37 11.81 22.80
C TYR A 209 13.75 11.80 23.48
N ARG A 210 14.64 10.90 23.04
CA ARG A 210 16.01 10.84 23.55
C ARG A 210 16.78 12.12 23.22
N SER A 211 16.69 12.61 21.97
CA SER A 211 17.39 13.84 21.55
C SER A 211 16.89 15.08 22.29
N GLU A 212 15.61 15.09 22.71
CA GLU A 212 15.03 16.16 23.52
C GLU A 212 15.23 15.97 25.04
N GLY A 213 16.05 15.00 25.47
CA GLY A 213 16.31 14.70 26.88
C GLY A 213 15.13 14.11 27.64
N ARG A 214 14.05 13.71 26.95
CA ARG A 214 12.82 13.15 27.54
C ARG A 214 12.95 11.63 27.76
N SER A 215 13.88 11.24 28.64
CA SER A 215 14.27 9.85 28.83
C SER A 215 13.15 8.90 29.22
N ASP A 216 12.16 9.36 30.00
CA ASP A 216 11.03 8.49 30.41
C ASP A 216 10.09 8.20 29.23
N SER A 217 9.81 9.19 28.38
CA SER A 217 9.04 8.98 27.16
C SER A 217 9.79 8.04 26.20
N ALA A 218 11.10 8.22 26.03
CA ALA A 218 11.92 7.31 25.23
C ALA A 218 11.88 5.86 25.75
N ARG A 219 11.91 5.64 27.09
CA ARG A 219 11.77 4.30 27.69
C ARG A 219 10.40 3.68 27.48
N ILE A 220 9.34 4.50 27.44
CA ILE A 220 8.00 4.02 27.13
C ILE A 220 7.95 3.53 25.69
N ASP A 221 8.45 4.33 24.72
CA ASP A 221 8.48 3.92 23.31
C ASP A 221 9.37 2.70 23.06
N LYS A 222 10.49 2.54 23.79
CA LYS A 222 11.27 1.32 23.79
C LYS A 222 10.40 0.09 24.11
N LYS A 223 9.63 0.16 25.22
CA LYS A 223 8.73 -0.94 25.63
C LYS A 223 7.67 -1.24 24.57
N TYR A 224 7.13 -0.20 23.92
CA TYR A 224 6.17 -0.38 22.84
C TYR A 224 6.82 -0.99 21.60
N ALA A 225 8.03 -0.56 21.20
CA ALA A 225 8.77 -1.17 20.10
C ALA A 225 9.01 -2.67 20.36
N GLU A 226 9.53 -3.02 21.54
CA GLU A 226 9.72 -4.44 21.93
C GLU A 226 8.39 -5.22 21.99
N SER A 227 7.29 -4.55 22.39
CA SER A 227 5.96 -5.16 22.41
C SER A 227 5.46 -5.50 21.01
N ALA A 228 5.77 -4.68 20.00
CA ALA A 228 5.43 -4.98 18.60
C ALA A 228 5.98 -6.36 18.18
N PHE A 229 7.24 -6.63 18.47
CA PHE A 229 7.88 -7.92 18.17
C PHE A 229 7.28 -9.10 18.95
N ARG A 230 6.90 -8.87 20.20
CA ARG A 230 6.36 -9.95 21.05
C ARG A 230 4.91 -10.29 20.73
N MET A 231 4.09 -9.29 20.48
CA MET A 231 2.64 -9.44 20.34
C MET A 231 2.18 -9.68 18.90
N GLN A 232 3.00 -9.31 17.93
CA GLN A 232 2.68 -9.39 16.50
C GLN A 232 3.71 -10.27 15.75
N ARG A 233 4.02 -11.44 16.30
CA ARG A 233 5.04 -12.35 15.77
C ARG A 233 4.91 -12.70 14.29
N PRO A 234 3.73 -12.89 13.71
CA PRO A 234 3.59 -13.12 12.26
C PRO A 234 4.12 -11.97 11.40
N LEU A 235 4.02 -10.72 11.89
CA LEU A 235 4.50 -9.54 11.19
C LEU A 235 5.99 -9.27 11.43
N TYR A 236 6.52 -9.74 12.57
CA TYR A 236 7.92 -9.56 12.98
C TYR A 236 8.60 -10.93 13.20
N PRO A 237 8.74 -11.78 12.15
CA PRO A 237 9.36 -13.11 12.27
C PRO A 237 10.91 -13.05 12.36
N PHE A 238 11.46 -11.96 12.85
CA PHE A 238 12.89 -11.68 13.00
C PHE A 238 13.21 -11.15 14.40
N PRO A 239 14.47 -11.20 14.84
CA PRO A 239 14.86 -10.77 16.19
C PRO A 239 14.63 -9.28 16.44
N ILE A 240 14.43 -8.90 17.71
CA ILE A 240 14.41 -7.51 18.14
C ILE A 240 15.79 -6.88 17.87
N PRO A 241 15.88 -5.74 17.12
CA PRO A 241 17.13 -5.09 16.85
C PRO A 241 17.83 -4.60 18.11
N GLN A 242 19.13 -4.85 18.23
CA GLN A 242 19.96 -4.36 19.35
C GLN A 242 20.01 -2.83 19.38
N ALA A 243 19.85 -2.18 18.22
CA ALA A 243 19.79 -0.74 18.09
C ALA A 243 18.82 -0.09 19.08
N ILE A 244 17.67 -0.72 19.39
CA ILE A 244 16.68 -0.21 20.35
C ILE A 244 17.26 -0.11 21.78
N ASP A 245 18.01 -1.10 22.20
CA ASP A 245 18.67 -1.11 23.52
C ASP A 245 19.89 -0.21 23.58
N GLU A 246 20.64 -0.12 22.49
CA GLU A 246 21.87 0.66 22.39
C GLU A 246 21.62 2.16 22.56
N GLU A 247 20.41 2.65 22.25
CA GLU A 247 20.03 4.05 22.48
C GLU A 247 20.12 4.49 23.95
N PHE A 248 20.07 3.55 24.89
CA PHE A 248 20.19 3.79 26.33
C PHE A 248 21.55 3.41 26.89
N ARG A 249 22.50 3.00 26.03
CA ARG A 249 23.85 2.58 26.42
C ARG A 249 24.94 3.39 25.74
N ILE A 250 24.63 4.65 25.38
CA ILE A 250 25.60 5.54 24.80
C ILE A 250 26.64 5.90 25.89
N PRO A 251 27.95 5.62 25.70
CA PRO A 251 28.94 5.93 26.70
C PRO A 251 29.06 7.44 26.97
N GLU A 252 29.44 7.78 28.18
CA GLU A 252 29.66 9.19 28.54
C GLU A 252 30.69 9.84 27.61
N GLY A 253 30.40 11.07 27.20
CA GLY A 253 31.24 11.85 26.24
C GLY A 253 31.12 11.38 24.79
N LYS A 254 30.36 10.35 24.50
CA LYS A 254 30.04 9.92 23.12
C LYS A 254 28.73 10.51 22.62
N ALA A 255 28.62 10.57 21.31
CA ALA A 255 27.42 10.86 20.59
C ALA A 255 27.04 9.65 19.71
N ARG A 256 25.82 9.59 19.21
CA ARG A 256 25.38 8.48 18.39
C ARG A 256 24.94 8.95 17.01
N VAL A 257 25.46 8.31 15.98
CA VAL A 257 24.93 8.36 14.62
C VAL A 257 23.90 7.26 14.48
N ASN A 258 22.65 7.61 14.25
CA ASN A 258 21.58 6.67 13.93
C ASN A 258 21.50 6.50 12.41
N VAL A 259 21.22 5.28 11.98
CA VAL A 259 21.10 4.95 10.55
C VAL A 259 19.82 4.16 10.31
N LEU A 260 19.04 4.64 9.36
CA LEU A 260 17.92 3.91 8.75
C LEU A 260 18.28 3.55 7.31
N CYS A 261 17.88 2.35 6.90
CA CYS A 261 18.00 1.93 5.50
C CYS A 261 16.69 1.32 5.04
N PHE A 262 16.14 1.87 3.96
CA PHE A 262 14.94 1.42 3.30
C PHE A 262 15.32 0.51 2.13
N THR A 263 14.75 -0.71 2.10
CA THR A 263 15.14 -1.71 1.08
C THR A 263 13.93 -2.39 0.45
N GLY A 264 14.10 -2.79 -0.83
CA GLY A 264 13.04 -3.46 -1.59
C GLY A 264 11.85 -2.56 -1.90
N LEU A 265 10.87 -3.09 -2.57
CA LEU A 265 9.64 -2.40 -2.96
C LEU A 265 8.45 -3.01 -2.22
N SER A 266 7.55 -2.19 -1.70
CA SER A 266 6.28 -2.66 -1.11
C SER A 266 5.51 -3.52 -2.12
N PRO A 267 4.62 -4.42 -1.67
CA PRO A 267 3.82 -5.25 -2.56
C PRO A 267 3.02 -4.41 -3.56
N ALA A 268 2.82 -4.95 -4.75
CA ALA A 268 1.91 -4.39 -5.74
C ALA A 268 0.64 -5.22 -5.81
N LYS A 269 -0.47 -4.63 -6.24
CA LYS A 269 -1.70 -5.40 -6.48
C LYS A 269 -1.74 -5.89 -7.93
N ARG A 270 -2.17 -7.14 -8.12
CA ARG A 270 -2.52 -7.70 -9.41
C ARG A 270 -3.95 -8.20 -9.44
N GLU A 271 -4.50 -8.32 -10.62
CA GLU A 271 -5.82 -8.90 -10.81
C GLU A 271 -5.72 -10.43 -10.85
N GLU A 272 -6.58 -11.10 -10.09
CA GLU A 272 -6.84 -12.52 -10.21
C GLU A 272 -8.28 -12.74 -10.66
N VAL A 273 -8.47 -13.56 -11.69
CA VAL A 273 -9.76 -13.79 -12.31
C VAL A 273 -10.29 -15.16 -11.92
N LEU A 274 -11.43 -15.18 -11.24
CA LEU A 274 -12.21 -16.38 -10.99
C LEU A 274 -13.37 -16.47 -12.00
N ARG A 275 -13.59 -17.66 -12.57
CA ARG A 275 -14.76 -17.96 -13.39
C ARG A 275 -15.65 -18.93 -12.65
N ILE A 276 -16.87 -18.50 -12.37
CA ILE A 276 -17.84 -19.25 -11.58
C ILE A 276 -19.00 -19.63 -12.49
N PRO A 277 -19.49 -20.90 -12.45
CA PRO A 277 -20.70 -21.29 -13.19
C PRO A 277 -21.88 -20.41 -12.78
N ASN A 278 -22.63 -19.92 -13.76
CA ASN A 278 -23.85 -19.18 -13.47
C ASN A 278 -24.90 -20.13 -12.89
N PRO A 279 -25.36 -19.96 -11.65
CA PRO A 279 -26.33 -20.85 -11.01
C PRO A 279 -27.72 -20.82 -11.67
N TYR A 280 -28.02 -19.78 -12.45
CA TYR A 280 -29.28 -19.63 -13.20
C TYR A 280 -29.24 -20.25 -14.60
N GLY A 281 -28.13 -20.93 -14.96
CA GLY A 281 -27.87 -21.45 -16.28
C GLY A 281 -27.19 -20.45 -17.22
N GLY A 282 -26.63 -20.91 -18.33
CA GLY A 282 -25.94 -20.09 -19.30
C GLY A 282 -24.45 -20.02 -19.12
N LEU A 283 -23.82 -18.86 -19.45
CA LEU A 283 -22.42 -18.66 -19.44
C LEU A 283 -21.84 -18.49 -18.01
N TRP A 284 -20.55 -18.77 -17.86
CA TRP A 284 -19.79 -18.47 -16.64
C TRP A 284 -19.73 -16.97 -16.41
N PHE A 285 -19.79 -16.52 -15.15
CA PHE A 285 -19.49 -15.14 -14.84
C PHE A 285 -18.09 -14.98 -14.28
N LYS A 286 -17.48 -13.88 -14.64
CA LYS A 286 -16.13 -13.49 -14.25
C LYS A 286 -16.20 -12.67 -12.97
N ILE A 287 -15.39 -13.05 -11.97
CA ILE A 287 -15.09 -12.23 -10.80
C ILE A 287 -13.64 -11.86 -10.85
N ALA A 288 -13.34 -10.56 -10.86
CA ALA A 288 -11.99 -10.05 -10.81
C ALA A 288 -11.68 -9.55 -9.39
N LEU A 289 -10.66 -10.13 -8.77
CA LEU A 289 -10.27 -9.86 -7.39
C LEU A 289 -8.84 -9.30 -7.34
N PRO A 290 -8.58 -8.25 -6.53
CA PRO A 290 -7.21 -7.82 -6.29
C PRO A 290 -6.52 -8.77 -5.32
N VAL A 291 -5.27 -9.10 -5.60
CA VAL A 291 -4.39 -9.85 -4.72
C VAL A 291 -3.05 -9.12 -4.59
N MET A 292 -2.39 -9.24 -3.43
CA MET A 292 -1.06 -8.68 -3.23
C MET A 292 -0.01 -9.58 -3.88
N GLU A 293 0.89 -8.97 -4.65
CA GLU A 293 2.09 -9.59 -5.21
C GLU A 293 3.30 -9.03 -4.49
N MET A 294 4.00 -9.91 -3.76
CA MET A 294 5.19 -9.55 -3.01
C MET A 294 6.35 -9.25 -3.95
N ARG A 295 7.14 -8.24 -3.62
CA ARG A 295 8.33 -7.80 -4.37
C ARG A 295 9.56 -7.82 -3.45
N PRO A 296 10.02 -9.02 -3.02
CA PRO A 296 10.98 -9.16 -1.94
C PRO A 296 12.32 -8.50 -2.25
N SER A 297 12.90 -7.86 -1.23
CA SER A 297 14.25 -7.29 -1.30
C SER A 297 15.31 -8.39 -1.47
N LYS A 298 16.33 -8.08 -2.25
CA LYS A 298 17.54 -8.93 -2.36
C LYS A 298 18.48 -8.78 -1.17
N ILE A 299 18.31 -7.72 -0.36
CA ILE A 299 19.21 -7.38 0.74
C ILE A 299 18.81 -8.20 1.97
N VAL A 300 19.78 -8.90 2.53
CA VAL A 300 19.63 -9.70 3.75
C VAL A 300 20.61 -9.30 4.86
N TYR A 301 21.55 -8.40 4.57
CA TYR A 301 22.56 -7.94 5.49
C TYR A 301 23.04 -6.54 5.10
N ALA A 302 23.29 -5.68 6.09
CA ALA A 302 23.82 -4.34 5.86
C ALA A 302 24.84 -3.95 6.95
N GLU A 303 25.98 -3.42 6.50
CA GLU A 303 27.05 -2.87 7.34
C GLU A 303 27.10 -1.36 7.20
N ILE A 304 27.51 -0.70 8.30
CA ILE A 304 27.72 0.75 8.36
C ILE A 304 29.12 1.08 8.86
N GLU A 305 29.69 2.14 8.33
CA GLU A 305 30.98 2.69 8.73
C GLU A 305 30.85 4.21 8.92
N ALA A 306 31.31 4.72 10.05
CA ALA A 306 31.50 6.16 10.24
C ALA A 306 32.99 6.50 10.21
N VAL A 307 33.38 7.45 9.34
CA VAL A 307 34.75 7.91 9.16
C VAL A 307 34.85 9.35 9.64
N GLY A 308 35.57 9.59 10.72
CA GLY A 308 35.83 10.93 11.26
C GLY A 308 36.88 11.69 10.46
N LYS A 309 36.98 12.99 10.64
CA LYS A 309 38.01 13.86 9.99
C LYS A 309 39.44 13.39 10.19
N SER A 310 39.74 12.74 11.32
CA SER A 310 41.04 12.14 11.62
C SER A 310 41.33 10.84 10.84
N GLY A 311 40.39 10.35 10.06
CA GLY A 311 40.46 9.03 9.41
C GLY A 311 40.11 7.87 10.33
N LYS A 312 39.75 8.09 11.61
CA LYS A 312 39.30 7.07 12.53
C LYS A 312 37.98 6.49 12.04
N LYS A 313 37.88 5.16 11.97
CA LYS A 313 36.73 4.41 11.51
C LYS A 313 36.03 3.71 12.66
N THR A 314 34.71 3.70 12.62
CA THR A 314 33.85 2.93 13.53
C THR A 314 32.88 2.13 12.68
N TYR A 315 32.70 0.86 13.01
CA TYR A 315 31.90 -0.08 12.23
C TYR A 315 30.71 -0.58 13.03
N GLY A 316 29.65 -0.93 12.35
CA GLY A 316 28.46 -1.56 12.89
C GLY A 316 27.65 -2.27 11.82
N LYS A 317 26.51 -2.81 12.22
CA LYS A 317 25.57 -3.46 11.32
C LYS A 317 24.18 -2.85 11.50
N LEU A 318 23.35 -3.00 10.47
CA LEU A 318 21.92 -2.75 10.59
C LEU A 318 21.18 -4.06 10.82
N GLU A 319 20.10 -3.98 11.56
CA GLU A 319 19.20 -5.08 11.83
C GLU A 319 17.80 -4.72 11.33
N LEU A 320 17.03 -5.73 10.88
CA LEU A 320 15.68 -5.50 10.37
C LEU A 320 14.77 -5.02 11.50
N LEU A 321 14.21 -3.83 11.34
CA LEU A 321 13.36 -3.18 12.34
C LEU A 321 11.88 -3.42 12.05
N GLU A 322 11.50 -3.34 10.77
CA GLU A 322 10.11 -3.50 10.34
C GLU A 322 10.03 -4.03 8.91
N SER A 323 9.07 -4.92 8.65
CA SER A 323 8.71 -5.35 7.31
C SER A 323 7.40 -4.69 6.90
N ILE A 324 7.51 -3.59 6.11
CA ILE A 324 6.33 -2.89 5.56
C ILE A 324 5.57 -3.83 4.62
N GLU A 325 6.25 -4.74 3.92
CA GLU A 325 5.60 -5.72 3.04
C GLU A 325 4.69 -6.68 3.81
N ASN A 326 5.11 -7.16 5.02
CA ASN A 326 4.25 -8.01 5.86
C ASN A 326 3.04 -7.23 6.38
N ILE A 327 3.24 -5.95 6.75
CA ILE A 327 2.17 -5.08 7.25
C ILE A 327 1.20 -4.72 6.13
N ALA A 328 1.70 -4.44 4.92
CA ALA A 328 0.86 -4.20 3.75
C ALA A 328 -0.01 -5.42 3.42
N GLU A 329 0.55 -6.62 3.47
CA GLU A 329 -0.21 -7.86 3.27
C GLU A 329 -1.28 -8.06 4.35
N ASP A 330 -0.93 -7.84 5.62
CA ASP A 330 -1.84 -8.01 6.75
C ASP A 330 -3.01 -7.03 6.71
N THR A 331 -2.74 -5.74 6.50
CA THR A 331 -3.77 -4.71 6.41
C THR A 331 -4.65 -4.88 5.18
N PHE A 332 -4.07 -5.28 4.05
CA PHE A 332 -4.83 -5.59 2.84
C PHE A 332 -5.74 -6.81 3.04
N ARG A 333 -5.28 -7.87 3.68
CA ARG A 333 -6.08 -9.09 3.95
C ARG A 333 -7.38 -8.76 4.68
N ARG A 334 -7.35 -7.81 5.60
CA ARG A 334 -8.54 -7.33 6.29
C ARG A 334 -9.51 -6.61 5.34
N LYS A 335 -9.01 -5.70 4.51
CA LYS A 335 -9.79 -4.99 3.48
C LYS A 335 -10.30 -5.95 2.39
N GLN A 336 -9.52 -6.99 2.10
CA GLN A 336 -9.83 -8.01 1.10
C GLN A 336 -11.17 -8.71 1.37
N ALA A 337 -11.49 -9.02 2.62
CA ALA A 337 -12.78 -9.63 2.98
C ALA A 337 -13.96 -8.75 2.56
N LEU A 338 -13.88 -7.44 2.78
CA LEU A 338 -14.90 -6.49 2.34
C LEU A 338 -14.96 -6.37 0.81
N ILE A 339 -13.80 -6.28 0.15
CA ILE A 339 -13.70 -6.20 -1.32
C ILE A 339 -14.36 -7.43 -1.95
N TYR A 340 -14.07 -8.62 -1.43
CA TYR A 340 -14.60 -9.87 -1.96
C TYR A 340 -16.10 -9.97 -1.75
N ALA A 341 -16.62 -9.61 -0.57
CA ALA A 341 -18.05 -9.57 -0.29
C ALA A 341 -18.80 -8.65 -1.25
N LYS A 342 -18.31 -7.42 -1.45
CA LYS A 342 -18.87 -6.45 -2.41
C LYS A 342 -18.84 -6.95 -3.85
N THR A 343 -17.70 -7.47 -4.29
CA THR A 343 -17.52 -7.97 -5.66
C THR A 343 -18.46 -9.14 -5.94
N PHE A 344 -18.65 -10.02 -4.97
CA PHE A 344 -19.55 -11.16 -5.07
C PHE A 344 -21.03 -10.73 -5.14
N ALA A 345 -21.45 -9.83 -4.24
CA ALA A 345 -22.82 -9.28 -4.24
C ALA A 345 -23.15 -8.59 -5.58
N ARG A 346 -22.19 -7.85 -6.13
CA ARG A 346 -22.28 -7.16 -7.42
C ARG A 346 -22.43 -8.15 -8.59
N ALA A 347 -21.63 -9.22 -8.61
CA ALA A 347 -21.70 -10.25 -9.63
C ALA A 347 -23.04 -10.95 -9.64
N LEU A 348 -23.60 -11.28 -8.46
CA LEU A 348 -24.94 -11.85 -8.32
C LEU A 348 -26.02 -10.91 -8.85
N SER A 349 -26.01 -9.64 -8.45
CA SER A 349 -27.02 -8.66 -8.89
C SER A 349 -27.05 -8.50 -10.40
N LYS A 350 -25.89 -8.51 -11.06
CA LYS A 350 -25.80 -8.44 -12.53
C LYS A 350 -26.31 -9.71 -13.21
N SER A 351 -26.06 -10.87 -12.63
CA SER A 351 -26.53 -12.15 -13.21
C SER A 351 -28.04 -12.25 -13.18
N ILE A 352 -28.69 -11.79 -12.11
CA ILE A 352 -30.17 -11.77 -11.99
C ILE A 352 -30.76 -10.81 -13.01
N THR A 353 -30.22 -9.61 -13.16
CA THR A 353 -30.72 -8.62 -14.11
C THR A 353 -30.63 -9.11 -15.56
N SER A 354 -29.54 -9.78 -15.94
CA SER A 354 -29.37 -10.33 -17.28
C SER A 354 -30.35 -11.48 -17.55
N SER A 355 -30.54 -12.36 -16.59
CA SER A 355 -31.50 -13.47 -16.70
C SER A 355 -32.97 -12.99 -16.77
N ALA A 356 -33.32 -11.96 -15.99
CA ALA A 356 -34.66 -11.35 -16.03
C ALA A 356 -34.90 -10.63 -17.36
N VAL A 357 -33.90 -9.96 -17.94
CA VAL A 357 -34.00 -9.33 -19.28
C VAL A 357 -34.16 -10.39 -20.36
N SER A 358 -33.39 -11.47 -20.32
CA SER A 358 -33.50 -12.57 -21.28
C SER A 358 -34.88 -13.29 -21.19
N ALA A 359 -35.40 -13.50 -19.97
CA ALA A 359 -36.72 -14.06 -19.75
C ALA A 359 -37.85 -13.13 -20.21
N ALA A 360 -37.74 -11.82 -19.97
CA ALA A 360 -38.72 -10.82 -20.41
C ALA A 360 -38.76 -10.68 -21.94
N VAL A 361 -37.61 -10.78 -22.61
CA VAL A 361 -37.52 -10.76 -24.08
C VAL A 361 -38.05 -12.07 -24.68
N GLY A 362 -37.76 -13.24 -24.05
CA GLY A 362 -38.25 -14.54 -24.52
C GLY A 362 -39.74 -14.79 -24.28
N ALA A 363 -40.39 -14.06 -23.35
CA ALA A 363 -41.81 -14.22 -23.02
C ALA A 363 -42.76 -13.42 -23.94
N GLN A 364 -42.25 -12.58 -24.84
CA GLN A 364 -43.08 -11.65 -25.61
C GLN A 364 -43.45 -12.08 -27.03
N ASP A 365 -42.92 -13.20 -27.57
CA ASP A 365 -43.47 -13.63 -28.89
C ASP A 365 -43.20 -15.08 -29.27
N GLU A 366 -44.29 -15.77 -29.68
CA GLU A 366 -44.27 -17.06 -30.33
C GLU A 366 -44.20 -16.93 -31.89
N GLY A 367 -43.63 -15.89 -32.45
CA GLY A 367 -43.94 -15.60 -33.83
C GLY A 367 -42.86 -15.16 -34.82
N ASP A 368 -41.63 -14.87 -34.48
CA ASP A 368 -40.69 -14.47 -35.54
C ASP A 368 -39.23 -14.77 -35.23
N GLY A 369 -38.54 -15.49 -36.11
CA GLY A 369 -37.12 -15.90 -35.96
C GLY A 369 -36.09 -14.75 -35.86
N ASN A 370 -36.52 -13.47 -35.89
CA ASN A 370 -35.70 -12.30 -35.61
C ASN A 370 -35.54 -12.02 -34.12
N MET A 371 -36.46 -12.48 -33.27
CA MET A 371 -36.43 -12.23 -31.82
C MET A 371 -35.48 -13.17 -31.09
N GLU A 372 -35.37 -14.42 -31.53
CA GLU A 372 -34.43 -15.39 -30.97
C GLU A 372 -32.99 -14.92 -31.21
N SER A 373 -32.71 -14.32 -32.37
CA SER A 373 -31.41 -13.70 -32.67
C SER A 373 -31.15 -12.43 -31.87
N LEU A 374 -32.18 -11.65 -31.52
CA LEU A 374 -32.09 -10.46 -30.69
C LEU A 374 -31.85 -10.81 -29.20
N ALA A 375 -32.58 -11.83 -28.69
CA ALA A 375 -32.37 -12.35 -27.34
C ALA A 375 -30.94 -12.90 -27.16
N ALA A 376 -30.46 -13.72 -28.07
CA ALA A 376 -29.08 -14.23 -28.10
C ALA A 376 -28.04 -13.10 -28.24
N PHE A 377 -28.36 -12.04 -28.99
CA PHE A 377 -27.49 -10.87 -29.10
C PHE A 377 -27.44 -10.05 -27.82
N ILE A 378 -28.58 -9.86 -27.12
CA ILE A 378 -28.63 -9.17 -25.83
C ILE A 378 -27.90 -10.00 -24.76
N GLU A 379 -28.04 -11.32 -24.76
CA GLU A 379 -27.31 -12.21 -23.84
C GLU A 379 -25.81 -12.17 -24.11
N LEU A 380 -25.39 -12.19 -25.37
CA LEU A 380 -23.99 -12.03 -25.76
C LEU A 380 -23.44 -10.66 -25.34
N LEU A 381 -24.17 -9.57 -25.57
CA LEU A 381 -23.78 -8.22 -25.16
C LEU A 381 -23.72 -8.08 -23.64
N SER A 382 -24.67 -8.65 -22.90
CA SER A 382 -24.65 -8.62 -21.44
C SER A 382 -23.48 -9.44 -20.88
N GLY A 383 -23.16 -10.58 -21.48
CA GLY A 383 -21.97 -11.37 -21.14
C GLY A 383 -20.66 -10.61 -21.40
N ILE A 384 -20.54 -9.97 -22.56
CA ILE A 384 -19.38 -9.12 -22.89
C ILE A 384 -19.29 -7.92 -21.94
N PHE A 385 -20.42 -7.26 -21.65
CA PHE A 385 -20.46 -6.13 -20.73
C PHE A 385 -20.07 -6.54 -19.31
N MET A 386 -20.53 -7.69 -18.80
CA MET A 386 -20.11 -8.21 -17.50
C MET A 386 -18.61 -8.52 -17.47
N GLU A 387 -18.07 -9.13 -18.52
CA GLU A 387 -16.64 -9.43 -18.60
C GLU A 387 -15.77 -8.18 -18.66
N VAL A 388 -16.19 -7.15 -19.38
CA VAL A 388 -15.47 -5.86 -19.50
C VAL A 388 -15.61 -5.01 -18.23
N SER A 389 -16.74 -5.06 -17.53
CA SER A 389 -17.01 -4.21 -16.36
C SER A 389 -16.42 -4.75 -15.06
N GLU A 390 -16.09 -6.05 -14.97
CA GLU A 390 -15.48 -6.65 -13.79
C GLU A 390 -13.96 -6.61 -13.91
N ARG A 391 -13.36 -5.57 -13.31
CA ARG A 391 -11.90 -5.41 -13.12
C ARG A 391 -11.61 -5.20 -11.65
N ALA A 392 -10.55 -5.81 -11.17
CA ALA A 392 -10.06 -5.55 -9.84
C ALA A 392 -9.45 -4.15 -9.74
N ASP A 393 -9.61 -3.51 -8.57
CA ASP A 393 -8.84 -2.30 -8.27
C ASP A 393 -7.41 -2.68 -7.89
N THR A 394 -6.50 -2.56 -8.84
CA THR A 394 -5.07 -2.85 -8.67
C THR A 394 -4.24 -1.61 -8.33
N ARG A 395 -4.89 -0.48 -8.01
CA ARG A 395 -4.19 0.74 -7.60
C ARG A 395 -3.52 0.55 -6.24
N SER A 396 -2.24 0.84 -6.16
CA SER A 396 -1.43 0.99 -4.95
C SER A 396 -0.20 1.81 -5.28
N SER A 397 0.34 2.53 -4.31
CA SER A 397 1.61 3.23 -4.47
C SER A 397 2.73 2.20 -4.71
N ARG A 398 3.61 2.51 -5.64
CA ARG A 398 4.77 1.67 -5.97
C ARG A 398 6.06 2.15 -5.30
N CYS A 399 5.99 3.25 -4.56
CA CYS A 399 7.15 3.96 -4.06
C CYS A 399 7.49 3.68 -2.59
N PHE A 400 6.63 2.96 -1.83
CA PHE A 400 6.98 2.56 -0.48
C PHE A 400 8.05 1.45 -0.47
N PRO A 401 8.97 1.43 0.52
CA PRO A 401 9.93 0.34 0.68
C PRO A 401 9.26 -0.93 1.24
N ALA A 402 9.88 -2.09 1.01
CA ALA A 402 9.46 -3.35 1.61
C ALA A 402 9.90 -3.47 3.07
N ASN A 403 11.14 -3.04 3.38
CA ASN A 403 11.76 -3.27 4.68
C ASN A 403 12.48 -2.03 5.21
N VAL A 404 12.49 -1.89 6.52
CA VAL A 404 13.22 -0.85 7.26
C VAL A 404 14.26 -1.51 8.15
N TRP A 405 15.53 -1.14 7.96
CA TRP A 405 16.65 -1.57 8.76
C TRP A 405 17.11 -0.43 9.66
N ALA A 406 17.54 -0.74 10.87
CA ALA A 406 18.02 0.24 11.84
C ALA A 406 19.33 -0.19 12.50
N GLY A 407 20.13 0.79 12.84
CA GLY A 407 21.37 0.62 13.59
C GLY A 407 21.96 1.96 13.99
N GLY A 408 23.12 1.93 14.60
CA GLY A 408 23.81 3.15 14.95
C GLY A 408 25.23 2.92 15.45
N LEU A 409 26.00 4.00 15.51
CA LEU A 409 27.40 3.99 15.91
C LEU A 409 27.66 5.04 17.00
N ASN A 410 28.27 4.61 18.11
CA ASN A 410 28.73 5.53 19.16
C ASN A 410 30.08 6.08 18.76
N VAL A 411 30.18 7.41 18.59
CA VAL A 411 31.38 8.12 18.13
C VAL A 411 31.68 9.30 19.03
N GLU A 412 32.85 9.89 18.92
CA GLU A 412 33.15 11.20 19.52
C GLU A 412 32.28 12.28 18.84
N PRO A 413 31.85 13.34 19.55
CA PRO A 413 31.27 14.50 18.88
C PRO A 413 32.17 15.04 17.78
N GLY A 414 31.61 15.29 16.58
CA GLY A 414 32.41 15.70 15.43
C GLY A 414 31.66 15.65 14.10
N VAL A 415 32.39 15.70 13.02
CA VAL A 415 31.86 15.59 11.65
C VAL A 415 32.32 14.28 11.02
N TYR A 416 31.39 13.55 10.45
CA TYR A 416 31.61 12.20 9.94
C TYR A 416 31.09 12.03 8.49
N THR A 417 31.78 11.17 7.78
CA THR A 417 31.23 10.53 6.58
C THR A 417 30.69 9.17 6.99
N VAL A 418 29.40 8.92 6.72
CA VAL A 418 28.72 7.64 7.01
C VAL A 418 28.53 6.87 5.72
N ASN A 419 29.08 5.66 5.68
CA ASN A 419 28.97 4.74 4.57
C ASN A 419 28.08 3.56 4.94
N ILE A 420 27.33 3.05 3.96
CA ILE A 420 26.59 1.79 4.06
C ILE A 420 26.99 0.85 2.95
N SER A 421 27.00 -0.45 3.25
CA SER A 421 27.17 -1.54 2.30
C SER A 421 26.10 -2.61 2.54
N CYS A 422 25.27 -2.90 1.54
CA CYS A 422 24.18 -3.87 1.62
C CYS A 422 24.49 -5.08 0.74
N TYR A 423 24.22 -6.28 1.26
CA TYR A 423 24.62 -7.55 0.64
C TYR A 423 23.42 -8.48 0.47
N ASP A 424 23.50 -9.33 -0.57
CA ASP A 424 22.56 -10.41 -0.83
C ASP A 424 22.90 -11.66 0.01
N LYS A 425 22.05 -12.69 -0.10
CA LYS A 425 22.22 -13.98 0.59
C LYS A 425 23.52 -14.73 0.24
N ASN A 426 24.20 -14.35 -0.83
CA ASN A 426 25.47 -14.94 -1.27
C ASN A 426 26.68 -14.09 -0.83
N GLY A 427 26.46 -13.03 -0.04
CA GLY A 427 27.50 -12.10 0.38
C GLY A 427 27.98 -11.15 -0.74
N ARG A 428 27.23 -11.00 -1.83
CA ARG A 428 27.57 -10.06 -2.91
C ARG A 428 27.06 -8.69 -2.56
N LEU A 429 27.88 -7.66 -2.78
CA LEU A 429 27.49 -6.26 -2.62
C LEU A 429 26.40 -5.91 -3.65
N VAL A 430 25.23 -5.50 -3.14
CA VAL A 430 24.06 -5.07 -3.93
C VAL A 430 24.01 -3.55 -4.03
N TYR A 431 24.35 -2.86 -2.93
CA TYR A 431 24.29 -1.41 -2.84
C TYR A 431 25.37 -0.87 -1.90
N SER A 432 25.89 0.30 -2.24
CA SER A 432 26.69 1.13 -1.33
C SER A 432 26.23 2.58 -1.42
N GLY A 433 26.19 3.24 -0.27
CA GLY A 433 25.80 4.64 -0.16
C GLY A 433 26.72 5.42 0.78
N THR A 434 26.76 6.74 0.62
CA THR A 434 27.59 7.62 1.43
C THR A 434 26.84 8.91 1.77
N LYS A 435 26.81 9.27 3.06
CA LYS A 435 26.39 10.60 3.56
C LYS A 435 27.61 11.31 4.11
N LYS A 436 27.96 12.46 3.52
CA LYS A 436 29.13 13.26 3.90
C LYS A 436 28.75 14.36 4.89
N ASP A 437 29.75 14.85 5.61
CA ASP A 437 29.67 16.04 6.44
C ASP A 437 28.56 16.04 7.50
N MET A 438 28.24 14.86 8.04
CA MET A 438 27.25 14.72 9.10
C MET A 438 27.81 15.26 10.42
N GLY A 439 27.19 16.33 10.94
CA GLY A 439 27.47 16.83 12.29
C GLY A 439 26.85 15.91 13.33
N VAL A 440 27.66 15.44 14.26
CA VAL A 440 27.23 14.54 15.34
C VAL A 440 27.57 15.19 16.68
N THR A 441 26.53 15.46 17.47
CA THR A 441 26.67 16.07 18.79
C THR A 441 26.00 15.22 19.85
N GLY A 442 26.30 15.42 21.13
CA GLY A 442 25.65 14.71 22.21
C GLY A 442 24.20 15.14 22.47
N SER A 443 23.79 16.30 21.92
CA SER A 443 22.51 16.96 22.22
C SER A 443 21.52 17.01 21.05
N SER A 444 21.85 16.42 19.90
CA SER A 444 20.98 16.43 18.74
C SER A 444 20.86 15.03 18.11
N LEU A 445 19.78 14.78 17.42
CA LEU A 445 19.61 13.56 16.63
C LEU A 445 20.43 13.68 15.34
N ALA A 446 21.43 12.81 15.17
CA ALA A 446 22.17 12.64 13.93
C ALA A 446 21.62 11.40 13.23
N LEU A 447 20.71 11.57 12.25
CA LEU A 447 20.05 10.50 11.52
C LEU A 447 20.49 10.49 10.05
N ALA A 448 21.10 9.39 9.62
CA ALA A 448 21.38 9.11 8.22
C ALA A 448 20.32 8.16 7.64
N GLU A 449 19.76 8.51 6.50
CA GLU A 449 18.83 7.68 5.76
C GLU A 449 19.47 7.21 4.46
N PHE A 450 19.34 5.91 4.17
CA PHE A 450 19.77 5.30 2.92
C PHE A 450 18.61 4.56 2.27
N VAL A 451 18.59 4.53 0.95
CA VAL A 451 17.52 3.93 0.17
C VAL A 451 18.10 3.01 -0.89
N CYS A 452 17.66 1.76 -0.91
CA CYS A 452 18.03 0.75 -1.90
C CYS A 452 16.83 -0.13 -2.24
N MET A 453 16.11 0.20 -3.26
CA MET A 453 14.88 -0.49 -3.69
C MET A 453 15.13 -1.79 -4.49
N ARG A 454 16.25 -2.49 -4.22
CA ARG A 454 16.67 -3.72 -4.93
C ARG A 454 16.30 -4.99 -4.20
#